data_c72e52fb4fb3bf1dca1856ab1caf2c1d
#
_entry.id   c72e52fb4fb3bf1dca1856ab1caf2c1d
#
_cell.length_a   1.000
_cell.length_b   1.000
_cell.length_c   1.000
_cell.angle_alpha   90.00
_cell.angle_beta   90.00
_cell.angle_gamma   90.00
#
_symmetry.space_group_name_H-M   'P 1'
#
loop_
_entity.id
_entity.type
_entity.pdbx_description
1 polymer ?
#
loop_
_entity_poly.entity_id
_entity_poly.type
_entity_poly.pdbx_seq_one_letter_code
_entity_poly.pdbx_strand_id
1 'polypeptide(L)'
;MRAIWLLAVLWLAGCQHVAVAPPPAGEILDLRNGQVLTAQQLLMRLAEPERVIVGEQHDNADHHSVQLWLLQALDEQRPQGSLLLEMLTPEQQSKVDQVRRAATPPADLPEALAWQDGWDWNLYGPIVRFALTQPYPLLAANLDTAEIHTFYRNPPVLKGERSNAAPVKSTLLEQISDSHCGLLTESQMPAMLAVQQQRDRRMAERLLAAPTPSLLLAGAWHARKDVGVPVHVLDLGAPEAPTVLMLAEQGSEMTAAMADYVWFTAVTPKQDYCEQMRKQFGK
;
A
#
# COMPACT_ATOMS: atom_id res chain seq x y z
N MET A 1 -22.19 -20.95 67.07
CA MET A 1 -21.31 -20.11 66.24
C MET A 1 -21.24 -20.81 64.85
N ARG A 2 -21.89 -20.23 63.84
CA ARG A 2 -21.89 -20.79 62.47
C ARG A 2 -20.88 -19.95 61.65
N ALA A 3 -19.78 -20.58 61.19
CA ALA A 3 -18.80 -19.96 60.33
C ALA A 3 -19.32 -19.98 58.89
N ILE A 4 -19.49 -18.79 58.30
CA ILE A 4 -19.85 -18.62 56.88
C ILE A 4 -18.54 -18.53 56.09
N TRP A 5 -18.27 -19.52 55.24
CA TRP A 5 -17.17 -19.49 54.27
C TRP A 5 -17.62 -18.75 53.02
N LEU A 6 -17.06 -17.55 52.79
CA LEU A 6 -17.22 -16.78 51.55
C LEU A 6 -16.24 -17.35 50.49
N LEU A 7 -16.78 -18.06 49.50
CA LEU A 7 -16.03 -18.46 48.31
C LEU A 7 -15.89 -17.25 47.37
N ALA A 8 -14.69 -16.69 47.29
CA ALA A 8 -14.36 -15.68 46.30
C ALA A 8 -14.14 -16.38 44.95
N VAL A 9 -15.05 -16.18 44.00
CA VAL A 9 -14.91 -16.62 42.60
C VAL A 9 -14.02 -15.59 41.89
N LEU A 10 -12.77 -15.94 41.64
CA LEU A 10 -11.87 -15.17 40.78
C LEU A 10 -12.29 -15.37 39.32
N TRP A 11 -12.86 -14.31 38.72
CA TRP A 11 -13.06 -14.23 37.28
C TRP A 11 -11.70 -13.99 36.60
N LEU A 12 -11.11 -15.04 36.03
CA LEU A 12 -10.00 -14.89 35.10
C LEU A 12 -10.58 -14.36 33.76
N ALA A 13 -10.52 -13.06 33.55
CA ALA A 13 -10.72 -12.47 32.25
C ALA A 13 -9.51 -12.86 31.37
N GLY A 14 -9.58 -14.02 30.74
CA GLY A 14 -8.64 -14.43 29.72
C GLY A 14 -8.79 -13.47 28.54
N CYS A 15 -7.74 -12.74 28.19
CA CYS A 15 -7.64 -12.07 26.89
C CYS A 15 -7.80 -13.15 25.82
N GLN A 16 -8.93 -13.19 25.14
CA GLN A 16 -9.09 -14.02 23.94
C GLN A 16 -8.26 -13.35 22.85
N HIS A 17 -7.02 -13.81 22.65
CA HIS A 17 -6.30 -13.55 21.43
C HIS A 17 -7.12 -14.18 20.30
N VAL A 18 -7.73 -13.36 19.45
CA VAL A 18 -8.30 -13.84 18.19
C VAL A 18 -7.10 -14.24 17.34
N ALA A 19 -6.90 -15.56 17.18
CA ALA A 19 -5.81 -16.06 16.37
C ALA A 19 -5.93 -15.50 14.94
N VAL A 20 -4.84 -14.95 14.41
CA VAL A 20 -4.77 -14.52 13.01
C VAL A 20 -5.11 -15.72 12.11
N ALA A 21 -5.92 -15.48 11.09
CA ALA A 21 -6.27 -16.51 10.11
C ALA A 21 -5.00 -17.10 9.46
N PRO A 22 -5.05 -18.34 8.95
CA PRO A 22 -3.92 -18.88 8.21
C PRO A 22 -3.58 -17.98 7.01
N PRO A 23 -2.29 -17.90 6.63
CA PRO A 23 -1.87 -17.07 5.51
C PRO A 23 -2.57 -17.49 4.21
N PRO A 24 -2.91 -16.54 3.31
CA PRO A 24 -3.38 -16.87 1.97
C PRO A 24 -2.39 -17.78 1.23
N ALA A 25 -2.92 -18.59 0.32
CA ALA A 25 -2.08 -19.47 -0.50
C ALA A 25 -1.17 -18.66 -1.43
N GLY A 26 0.06 -19.15 -1.65
CA GLY A 26 1.00 -18.53 -2.58
C GLY A 26 2.43 -18.97 -2.35
N GLU A 27 3.27 -18.79 -3.36
CA GLU A 27 4.71 -18.99 -3.26
C GLU A 27 5.39 -17.67 -2.88
N ILE A 28 6.32 -17.73 -1.93
CA ILE A 28 7.03 -16.55 -1.44
C ILE A 28 8.52 -16.73 -1.73
N LEU A 29 9.12 -15.74 -2.39
CA LEU A 29 10.54 -15.74 -2.71
C LEU A 29 11.26 -14.53 -2.10
N ASP A 30 12.45 -14.75 -1.59
CA ASP A 30 13.46 -13.72 -1.39
C ASP A 30 14.19 -13.51 -2.72
N LEU A 31 13.89 -12.40 -3.40
CA LEU A 31 14.42 -12.13 -4.74
C LEU A 31 15.95 -11.87 -4.76
N ARG A 32 16.54 -11.55 -3.61
CA ARG A 32 18.00 -11.27 -3.49
C ARG A 32 18.84 -12.54 -3.62
N ASN A 33 18.28 -13.69 -3.29
CA ASN A 33 19.01 -14.98 -3.26
C ASN A 33 18.23 -16.17 -3.81
N GLY A 34 16.95 -15.96 -4.24
CA GLY A 34 16.09 -17.01 -4.78
C GLY A 34 15.53 -17.99 -3.74
N GLN A 35 15.64 -17.70 -2.45
CA GLN A 35 15.15 -18.58 -1.40
C GLN A 35 13.62 -18.58 -1.34
N VAL A 36 13.02 -19.77 -1.35
CA VAL A 36 11.61 -19.94 -1.03
C VAL A 36 11.40 -19.76 0.47
N LEU A 37 10.42 -18.95 0.85
CA LEU A 37 10.09 -18.64 2.24
C LEU A 37 8.72 -19.19 2.62
N THR A 38 8.56 -19.53 3.89
CA THR A 38 7.23 -19.64 4.50
C THR A 38 6.68 -18.25 4.83
N ALA A 39 5.36 -18.12 4.95
CA ALA A 39 4.74 -16.86 5.37
C ALA A 39 5.29 -16.35 6.73
N GLN A 40 5.56 -17.27 7.67
CA GLN A 40 6.16 -16.92 8.96
C GLN A 40 7.60 -16.41 8.83
N GLN A 41 8.40 -16.98 7.92
CA GLN A 41 9.75 -16.49 7.66
C GLN A 41 9.73 -15.10 7.01
N LEU A 42 8.81 -14.86 6.06
CA LEU A 42 8.62 -13.52 5.49
C LEU A 42 8.22 -12.52 6.58
N LEU A 43 7.24 -12.88 7.43
CA LEU A 43 6.76 -12.04 8.51
C LEU A 43 7.88 -11.58 9.44
N MET A 44 8.75 -12.51 9.86
CA MET A 44 9.92 -12.18 10.69
C MET A 44 10.85 -11.18 9.99
N ARG A 45 11.08 -11.36 8.67
CA ARG A 45 11.92 -10.46 7.89
C ARG A 45 11.30 -9.07 7.68
N LEU A 46 9.97 -8.98 7.57
CA LEU A 46 9.25 -7.71 7.46
C LEU A 46 9.07 -7.01 8.81
N ALA A 47 9.22 -7.74 9.90
CA ALA A 47 9.17 -7.15 11.24
C ALA A 47 10.43 -6.35 11.63
N GLU A 48 11.59 -6.59 10.99
CA GLU A 48 12.86 -5.95 11.32
C GLU A 48 12.99 -4.50 10.77
N PRO A 49 12.66 -4.21 9.48
CA PRO A 49 12.90 -2.89 8.92
C PRO A 49 11.93 -1.84 9.48
N GLU A 50 12.44 -0.60 9.61
CA GLU A 50 11.62 0.53 10.03
C GLU A 50 10.54 0.92 9.02
N ARG A 51 10.78 0.68 7.73
CA ARG A 51 9.88 1.06 6.63
C ARG A 51 9.71 -0.07 5.64
N VAL A 52 8.46 -0.45 5.43
CA VAL A 52 8.08 -1.49 4.48
C VAL A 52 7.07 -0.92 3.49
N ILE A 53 7.21 -1.25 2.21
CA ILE A 53 6.22 -0.97 1.18
C ILE A 53 5.69 -2.30 0.67
N VAL A 54 4.36 -2.42 0.55
CA VAL A 54 3.70 -3.57 -0.05
C VAL A 54 3.03 -3.10 -1.34
N GLY A 55 3.55 -3.61 -2.47
CA GLY A 55 3.01 -3.34 -3.80
C GLY A 55 1.96 -4.35 -4.20
N GLU A 56 0.88 -3.89 -4.84
CA GLU A 56 -0.25 -4.75 -5.20
C GLU A 56 -0.84 -4.39 -6.58
N GLN A 57 -1.73 -5.22 -7.10
CA GLN A 57 -2.64 -4.98 -8.22
C GLN A 57 -3.99 -4.59 -7.66
N HIS A 58 -4.46 -3.38 -7.95
CA HIS A 58 -5.63 -2.75 -7.33
C HIS A 58 -6.93 -3.55 -7.43
N ASP A 59 -7.06 -4.39 -8.43
CA ASP A 59 -8.25 -5.21 -8.70
C ASP A 59 -8.09 -6.69 -8.30
N ASN A 60 -6.97 -7.06 -7.68
CA ASN A 60 -6.69 -8.44 -7.29
C ASN A 60 -7.08 -8.70 -5.83
N ALA A 61 -8.20 -9.42 -5.62
CA ALA A 61 -8.73 -9.72 -4.28
C ALA A 61 -7.77 -10.55 -3.41
N ASP A 62 -6.95 -11.41 -4.01
CA ASP A 62 -5.97 -12.20 -3.27
C ASP A 62 -4.87 -11.31 -2.70
N HIS A 63 -4.44 -10.27 -3.45
CA HIS A 63 -3.49 -9.28 -2.96
C HIS A 63 -4.02 -8.55 -1.72
N HIS A 64 -5.28 -8.11 -1.74
CA HIS A 64 -5.91 -7.46 -0.57
C HIS A 64 -6.06 -8.41 0.62
N SER A 65 -6.30 -9.69 0.35
CA SER A 65 -6.32 -10.71 1.40
C SER A 65 -4.95 -10.89 2.05
N VAL A 66 -3.87 -10.90 1.25
CA VAL A 66 -2.49 -10.92 1.77
C VAL A 66 -2.17 -9.65 2.55
N GLN A 67 -2.56 -8.47 2.06
CA GLN A 67 -2.34 -7.20 2.77
C GLN A 67 -3.02 -7.20 4.15
N LEU A 68 -4.28 -7.62 4.22
CA LEU A 68 -5.01 -7.69 5.49
C LEU A 68 -4.35 -8.69 6.45
N TRP A 69 -3.98 -9.86 5.95
CA TRP A 69 -3.27 -10.86 6.74
C TRP A 69 -1.95 -10.33 7.27
N LEU A 70 -1.15 -9.67 6.43
CA LEU A 70 0.13 -9.06 6.84
C LEU A 70 -0.05 -8.02 7.95
N LEU A 71 -1.06 -7.15 7.84
CA LEU A 71 -1.34 -6.14 8.87
C LEU A 71 -1.65 -6.79 10.21
N GLN A 72 -2.51 -7.82 10.22
CA GLN A 72 -2.90 -8.56 11.42
C GLN A 72 -1.71 -9.30 12.02
N ALA A 73 -0.95 -10.00 11.18
CA ALA A 73 0.17 -10.82 11.62
C ALA A 73 1.39 -9.98 12.08
N LEU A 74 1.66 -8.84 11.46
CA LEU A 74 2.73 -7.93 11.90
C LEU A 74 2.39 -7.26 13.23
N ASP A 75 1.13 -6.94 13.48
CA ASP A 75 0.68 -6.35 14.74
C ASP A 75 0.91 -7.29 15.94
N GLU A 76 0.85 -8.61 15.70
CA GLU A 76 1.21 -9.62 16.71
C GLU A 76 2.73 -9.76 16.92
N GLN A 77 3.55 -9.42 15.93
CA GLN A 77 5.01 -9.57 16.01
C GLN A 77 5.71 -8.37 16.63
N ARG A 78 5.20 -7.16 16.37
CA ARG A 78 5.79 -5.91 16.87
C ARG A 78 4.75 -4.81 16.95
N PRO A 79 4.90 -3.82 17.84
CA PRO A 79 4.12 -2.59 17.79
C PRO A 79 4.33 -1.92 16.42
N GLN A 80 3.23 -1.61 15.71
CA GLN A 80 3.27 -0.84 14.49
C GLN A 80 3.21 0.66 14.82
N GLY A 81 3.98 1.48 14.10
CA GLY A 81 4.02 2.93 14.29
C GLY A 81 2.99 3.67 13.42
N SER A 82 2.77 3.22 12.18
CA SER A 82 1.82 3.83 11.25
C SER A 82 1.49 2.92 10.06
N LEU A 83 0.29 3.12 9.49
CA LEU A 83 -0.09 2.60 8.19
C LEU A 83 -0.38 3.77 7.24
N LEU A 84 0.20 3.72 6.05
CA LEU A 84 -0.03 4.69 4.98
C LEU A 84 -0.75 4.01 3.81
N LEU A 85 -1.73 4.70 3.21
CA LEU A 85 -2.43 4.21 2.03
C LEU A 85 -2.33 5.20 0.86
N GLU A 86 -1.96 4.69 -0.31
CA GLU A 86 -2.09 5.41 -1.57
C GLU A 86 -3.55 5.82 -1.84
N MET A 87 -4.51 5.00 -1.44
CA MET A 87 -5.94 5.18 -1.66
C MET A 87 -6.55 6.34 -0.87
N LEU A 88 -5.77 6.98 0.01
CA LEU A 88 -6.19 8.13 0.79
C LEU A 88 -5.44 9.40 0.37
N THR A 89 -6.18 10.49 0.23
CA THR A 89 -5.64 11.82 -0.09
C THR A 89 -5.58 12.72 1.14
N PRO A 90 -4.76 13.78 1.14
CA PRO A 90 -4.68 14.75 2.25
C PRO A 90 -6.03 15.33 2.67
N GLU A 91 -6.95 15.59 1.73
CA GLU A 91 -8.31 16.09 2.01
C GLU A 91 -9.13 15.13 2.87
N GLN A 92 -8.85 13.83 2.79
CA GLN A 92 -9.53 12.80 3.59
C GLN A 92 -8.94 12.63 4.99
N GLN A 93 -7.70 13.10 5.26
CA GLN A 93 -7.03 12.85 6.53
C GLN A 93 -7.83 13.30 7.75
N SER A 94 -8.43 14.49 7.70
CA SER A 94 -9.25 15.00 8.81
C SER A 94 -10.47 14.12 9.10
N LYS A 95 -11.07 13.51 8.08
CA LYS A 95 -12.20 12.58 8.19
C LYS A 95 -11.75 11.25 8.79
N VAL A 96 -10.62 10.72 8.34
CA VAL A 96 -9.99 9.53 8.94
C VAL A 96 -9.76 9.74 10.42
N ASP A 97 -9.16 10.87 10.80
CA ASP A 97 -8.88 11.21 12.20
C ASP A 97 -10.16 11.39 13.03
N GLN A 98 -11.21 11.94 12.43
CA GLN A 98 -12.52 12.06 13.07
C GLN A 98 -13.16 10.70 13.33
N VAL A 99 -13.19 9.82 12.34
CA VAL A 99 -13.74 8.46 12.46
C VAL A 99 -12.96 7.67 13.54
N ARG A 100 -11.64 7.76 13.56
CA ARG A 100 -10.81 7.08 14.58
C ARG A 100 -11.07 7.57 16.01
N ARG A 101 -11.44 8.82 16.20
CA ARG A 101 -11.77 9.38 17.52
C ARG A 101 -13.22 9.15 17.93
N ALA A 102 -14.08 8.71 17.06
CA ALA A 102 -15.48 8.48 17.34
C ALA A 102 -15.65 7.32 18.33
N ALA A 103 -16.47 7.50 19.37
CA ALA A 103 -16.79 6.44 20.33
C ALA A 103 -17.52 5.25 19.70
N THR A 104 -18.24 5.51 18.61
CA THR A 104 -18.92 4.50 17.80
C THR A 104 -18.58 4.73 16.33
N PRO A 105 -18.12 3.71 15.60
CA PRO A 105 -17.87 3.84 14.17
C PRO A 105 -19.14 4.29 13.42
N PRO A 106 -19.03 5.17 12.41
CA PRO A 106 -20.14 5.51 11.53
C PRO A 106 -20.75 4.27 10.85
N ALA A 107 -22.07 4.29 10.63
CA ALA A 107 -22.76 3.19 9.94
C ALA A 107 -22.29 3.07 8.48
N ASP A 108 -22.05 4.20 7.82
CA ASP A 108 -21.50 4.28 6.46
C ASP A 108 -20.07 4.84 6.51
N LEU A 109 -19.10 3.94 6.49
CA LEU A 109 -17.68 4.32 6.49
C LEU A 109 -17.23 4.95 5.17
N PRO A 110 -17.61 4.45 3.98
CA PRO A 110 -17.30 5.12 2.71
C PRO A 110 -17.71 6.58 2.70
N GLU A 111 -18.97 6.88 3.09
CA GLU A 111 -19.45 8.25 3.16
C GLU A 111 -18.67 9.08 4.20
N ALA A 112 -18.50 8.56 5.40
CA ALA A 112 -17.82 9.27 6.48
C ALA A 112 -16.35 9.60 6.16
N LEU A 113 -15.68 8.75 5.37
CA LEU A 113 -14.29 8.93 4.91
C LEU A 113 -14.22 9.74 3.61
N ALA A 114 -15.35 10.07 2.97
CA ALA A 114 -15.42 10.54 1.58
C ALA A 114 -14.55 9.64 0.67
N TRP A 115 -14.78 8.32 0.77
CA TRP A 115 -14.04 7.34 0.01
C TRP A 115 -14.23 7.58 -1.49
N GLN A 116 -13.13 7.55 -2.25
CA GLN A 116 -13.19 7.85 -3.69
C GLN A 116 -13.67 6.63 -4.48
N ASP A 117 -14.59 6.84 -5.41
CA ASP A 117 -15.22 5.80 -6.23
C ASP A 117 -14.21 5.01 -7.10
N GLY A 118 -13.02 5.58 -7.34
CA GLY A 118 -11.94 4.91 -8.06
C GLY A 118 -11.31 3.73 -7.34
N TRP A 119 -11.58 3.57 -6.03
CA TRP A 119 -11.05 2.48 -5.20
C TRP A 119 -12.19 1.58 -4.74
N ASP A 120 -12.24 0.33 -5.21
CA ASP A 120 -13.31 -0.61 -4.83
C ASP A 120 -13.32 -0.86 -3.32
N TRP A 121 -14.37 -0.36 -2.65
CA TRP A 121 -14.54 -0.54 -1.20
C TRP A 121 -14.65 -2.00 -0.77
N ASN A 122 -15.11 -2.90 -1.63
CA ASN A 122 -15.17 -4.32 -1.28
C ASN A 122 -13.77 -4.91 -1.09
N LEU A 123 -12.78 -4.37 -1.81
CA LEU A 123 -11.38 -4.79 -1.72
C LEU A 123 -10.65 -4.08 -0.56
N TYR A 124 -10.73 -2.76 -0.48
CA TYR A 124 -10.00 -1.97 0.50
C TYR A 124 -10.70 -1.84 1.85
N GLY A 125 -12.03 -1.96 1.90
CA GLY A 125 -12.82 -1.78 3.11
C GLY A 125 -12.40 -2.66 4.29
N PRO A 126 -12.09 -3.95 4.13
CA PRO A 126 -11.57 -4.79 5.21
C PRO A 126 -10.26 -4.26 5.81
N ILE A 127 -9.32 -3.79 4.97
CA ILE A 127 -8.04 -3.20 5.39
C ILE A 127 -8.27 -1.90 6.16
N VAL A 128 -9.11 -1.01 5.62
CA VAL A 128 -9.43 0.28 6.25
C VAL A 128 -10.14 0.08 7.58
N ARG A 129 -11.12 -0.83 7.66
CA ARG A 129 -11.82 -1.17 8.91
C ARG A 129 -10.85 -1.66 9.98
N PHE A 130 -9.94 -2.55 9.62
CA PHE A 130 -8.91 -3.03 10.54
C PHE A 130 -8.03 -1.86 11.01
N ALA A 131 -7.49 -1.05 10.09
CA ALA A 131 -6.61 0.07 10.40
C ALA A 131 -7.25 1.13 11.30
N LEU A 132 -8.55 1.40 11.14
CA LEU A 132 -9.28 2.37 11.96
C LEU A 132 -9.39 1.96 13.43
N THR A 133 -9.31 0.65 13.73
CA THR A 133 -9.37 0.13 15.12
C THR A 133 -8.01 0.09 15.81
N GLN A 134 -6.91 0.31 15.06
CA GLN A 134 -5.57 0.18 15.59
C GLN A 134 -5.13 1.41 16.40
N PRO A 135 -4.20 1.25 17.37
CA PRO A 135 -3.68 2.36 18.15
C PRO A 135 -2.79 3.31 17.33
N TYR A 136 -2.19 2.85 16.25
CA TYR A 136 -1.34 3.64 15.36
C TYR A 136 -2.13 4.41 14.28
N PRO A 137 -1.61 5.53 13.76
CA PRO A 137 -2.32 6.35 12.78
C PRO A 137 -2.47 5.64 11.41
N LEU A 138 -3.63 5.86 10.79
CA LEU A 138 -3.87 5.63 9.37
C LEU A 138 -3.67 6.95 8.64
N LEU A 139 -2.73 6.98 7.68
CA LEU A 139 -2.25 8.19 7.03
C LEU A 139 -2.51 8.19 5.53
N ALA A 140 -2.94 9.34 5.03
CA ALA A 140 -3.07 9.60 3.60
C ALA A 140 -1.68 9.78 2.96
N ALA A 141 -1.46 9.10 1.82
CA ALA A 141 -0.16 9.11 1.15
C ALA A 141 -0.18 9.65 -0.29
N ASN A 142 -1.35 9.84 -0.90
CA ASN A 142 -1.47 10.32 -2.28
C ASN A 142 -1.50 11.86 -2.39
N LEU A 143 -1.67 12.35 -3.61
CA LEU A 143 -1.97 13.73 -3.96
C LEU A 143 -3.49 13.96 -3.98
N ASP A 144 -3.91 15.18 -3.70
CA ASP A 144 -5.28 15.60 -3.94
C ASP A 144 -5.56 15.78 -5.45
N THR A 145 -6.81 15.66 -5.85
CA THR A 145 -7.24 15.87 -7.24
C THR A 145 -6.82 17.23 -7.78
N ALA A 146 -6.88 18.28 -6.96
CA ALA A 146 -6.46 19.63 -7.35
C ALA A 146 -4.95 19.71 -7.60
N GLU A 147 -4.13 19.02 -6.81
CA GLU A 147 -2.68 18.91 -7.01
C GLU A 147 -2.37 18.16 -8.30
N ILE A 148 -3.04 17.03 -8.55
CA ILE A 148 -2.89 16.25 -9.78
C ILE A 148 -3.19 17.12 -11.01
N HIS A 149 -4.30 17.86 -11.01
CA HIS A 149 -4.65 18.77 -12.10
C HIS A 149 -3.61 19.91 -12.28
N THR A 150 -3.06 20.38 -11.18
CA THR A 150 -2.03 21.43 -11.21
C THR A 150 -0.73 20.90 -11.82
N PHE A 151 -0.26 19.73 -11.38
CA PHE A 151 0.95 19.10 -11.88
C PHE A 151 0.82 18.63 -13.33
N TYR A 152 -0.37 18.20 -13.73
CA TYR A 152 -0.64 17.86 -15.12
C TYR A 152 -0.52 19.08 -16.05
N ARG A 153 -1.08 20.22 -15.65
CA ARG A 153 -1.04 21.47 -16.46
C ARG A 153 0.29 22.20 -16.40
N ASN A 154 0.94 22.18 -15.25
CA ASN A 154 2.19 22.88 -14.98
C ASN A 154 3.13 21.92 -14.23
N PRO A 155 3.80 21.00 -14.94
CA PRO A 155 4.68 20.02 -14.34
C PRO A 155 5.78 20.70 -13.52
N PRO A 156 5.89 20.46 -12.20
CA PRO A 156 6.96 21.02 -11.41
C PRO A 156 8.29 20.34 -11.74
N VAL A 157 9.40 21.07 -11.55
CA VAL A 157 10.73 20.47 -11.66
C VAL A 157 10.94 19.51 -10.49
N LEU A 158 11.03 18.23 -10.80
CA LEU A 158 11.34 17.20 -9.81
C LEU A 158 12.82 17.29 -9.42
N LYS A 159 13.09 17.37 -8.10
CA LYS A 159 14.45 17.32 -7.55
C LYS A 159 14.83 15.89 -7.21
N GLY A 160 16.04 15.47 -7.58
CA GLY A 160 16.60 14.16 -7.32
C GLY A 160 17.35 13.63 -8.55
N GLU A 161 18.46 12.93 -8.33
CA GLU A 161 19.25 12.33 -9.40
C GLU A 161 18.67 11.00 -9.85
N ARG A 162 18.29 10.15 -8.89
CA ARG A 162 17.80 8.79 -9.15
C ARG A 162 16.45 8.82 -9.88
N SER A 163 15.49 9.55 -9.35
CA SER A 163 14.16 9.68 -9.96
C SER A 163 14.18 10.37 -11.33
N ASN A 164 15.20 11.19 -11.60
CA ASN A 164 15.40 11.85 -12.88
C ASN A 164 16.29 11.09 -13.86
N ALA A 165 16.86 9.95 -13.46
CA ALA A 165 17.71 9.13 -14.33
C ALA A 165 16.94 8.69 -15.60
N ALA A 166 17.63 8.69 -16.74
CA ALA A 166 17.01 8.35 -18.03
C ALA A 166 16.33 6.96 -18.02
N PRO A 167 16.93 5.89 -17.46
CA PRO A 167 16.26 4.59 -17.38
C PRO A 167 14.96 4.63 -16.58
N VAL A 168 14.92 5.35 -15.45
CA VAL A 168 13.71 5.48 -14.62
C VAL A 168 12.58 6.14 -15.41
N LYS A 169 12.88 7.26 -16.07
CA LYS A 169 11.90 7.97 -16.90
C LYS A 169 11.41 7.12 -18.09
N SER A 170 12.32 6.40 -18.76
CA SER A 170 11.97 5.52 -19.88
C SER A 170 10.99 4.43 -19.43
N THR A 171 11.33 3.72 -18.34
CA THR A 171 10.47 2.66 -17.80
C THR A 171 9.09 3.18 -17.36
N LEU A 172 9.03 4.37 -16.71
CA LEU A 172 7.76 4.96 -16.33
C LEU A 172 6.93 5.42 -17.54
N LEU A 173 7.57 5.97 -18.60
CA LEU A 173 6.87 6.37 -19.81
C LEU A 173 6.30 5.14 -20.55
N GLU A 174 7.05 4.05 -20.64
CA GLU A 174 6.55 2.78 -21.19
C GLU A 174 5.33 2.29 -20.42
N GLN A 175 5.43 2.22 -19.09
CA GLN A 175 4.33 1.83 -18.21
C GLN A 175 3.10 2.74 -18.38
N ILE A 176 3.29 4.06 -18.44
CA ILE A 176 2.20 5.01 -18.65
C ILE A 176 1.53 4.77 -20.00
N SER A 177 2.29 4.55 -21.06
CA SER A 177 1.75 4.23 -22.38
C SER A 177 0.91 2.94 -22.35
N ASP A 178 1.45 1.88 -21.73
CA ASP A 178 0.80 0.57 -21.66
C ASP A 178 -0.49 0.62 -20.83
N SER A 179 -0.44 1.25 -19.64
CA SER A 179 -1.62 1.39 -18.77
C SER A 179 -2.72 2.27 -19.36
N HIS A 180 -2.41 3.10 -20.34
CA HIS A 180 -3.38 3.90 -21.10
C HIS A 180 -3.60 3.35 -22.51
N CYS A 181 -3.18 2.10 -22.79
CA CYS A 181 -3.44 1.38 -24.04
C CYS A 181 -2.93 2.11 -25.30
N GLY A 182 -1.88 2.91 -25.15
CA GLY A 182 -1.34 3.75 -26.22
C GLY A 182 -2.28 4.88 -26.70
N LEU A 183 -3.31 5.21 -25.91
CA LEU A 183 -4.29 6.25 -26.31
C LEU A 183 -3.81 7.68 -25.99
N LEU A 184 -2.75 7.82 -25.20
CA LEU A 184 -2.15 9.12 -24.91
C LEU A 184 -1.37 9.66 -26.11
N THR A 185 -1.45 10.97 -26.32
CA THR A 185 -0.61 11.64 -27.31
C THR A 185 0.80 11.88 -26.77
N GLU A 186 1.79 12.01 -27.65
CA GLU A 186 3.17 12.37 -27.25
C GLU A 186 3.24 13.63 -26.39
N SER A 187 2.37 14.61 -26.64
CA SER A 187 2.31 15.86 -25.87
C SER A 187 1.76 15.68 -24.45
N GLN A 188 1.01 14.62 -24.17
CA GLN A 188 0.46 14.31 -22.83
C GLN A 188 1.46 13.54 -21.96
N MET A 189 2.36 12.78 -22.57
CA MET A 189 3.29 11.88 -21.86
C MET A 189 4.16 12.59 -20.81
N PRO A 190 4.76 13.78 -21.06
CA PRO A 190 5.54 14.48 -20.03
C PRO A 190 4.72 14.90 -18.81
N ALA A 191 3.46 15.31 -19.02
CA ALA A 191 2.56 15.69 -17.94
C ALA A 191 2.15 14.46 -17.10
N MET A 192 1.86 13.34 -17.74
CA MET A 192 1.54 12.09 -17.06
C MET A 192 2.73 11.57 -16.25
N LEU A 193 3.94 11.60 -16.81
CA LEU A 193 5.18 11.27 -16.10
C LEU A 193 5.36 12.14 -14.86
N ALA A 194 5.14 13.45 -14.98
CA ALA A 194 5.26 14.37 -13.86
C ALA A 194 4.26 14.04 -12.75
N VAL A 195 3.01 13.74 -13.08
CA VAL A 195 1.99 13.32 -12.09
C VAL A 195 2.42 12.02 -11.39
N GLN A 196 2.86 11.01 -12.16
CA GLN A 196 3.34 9.75 -11.59
C GLN A 196 4.48 9.97 -10.60
N GLN A 197 5.52 10.70 -11.02
CA GLN A 197 6.68 10.99 -10.17
C GLN A 197 6.34 11.86 -8.95
N GLN A 198 5.37 12.77 -9.06
CA GLN A 198 4.93 13.57 -7.91
C GLN A 198 4.10 12.77 -6.91
N ARG A 199 3.34 11.76 -7.35
CA ARG A 199 2.71 10.78 -6.46
C ARG A 199 3.75 9.99 -5.67
N ASP A 200 4.76 9.43 -6.38
CA ASP A 200 5.85 8.69 -5.74
C ASP A 200 6.62 9.57 -4.75
N ARG A 201 6.90 10.82 -5.12
CA ARG A 201 7.55 11.80 -4.26
C ARG A 201 6.73 12.10 -3.00
N ARG A 202 5.42 12.31 -3.14
CA ARG A 202 4.52 12.53 -2.02
C ARG A 202 4.49 11.33 -1.09
N MET A 203 4.34 10.11 -1.63
CA MET A 203 4.36 8.88 -0.83
C MET A 203 5.68 8.72 -0.08
N ALA A 204 6.82 9.02 -0.72
CA ALA A 204 8.14 8.99 -0.08
C ALA A 204 8.25 10.00 1.07
N GLU A 205 7.80 11.24 0.88
CA GLU A 205 7.79 12.28 1.91
C GLU A 205 6.91 11.88 3.11
N ARG A 206 5.73 11.31 2.83
CA ARG A 206 4.82 10.83 3.86
C ARG A 206 5.40 9.64 4.63
N LEU A 207 6.02 8.68 3.92
CA LEU A 207 6.66 7.51 4.52
C LEU A 207 7.82 7.91 5.43
N LEU A 208 8.64 8.89 5.02
CA LEU A 208 9.76 9.38 5.83
C LEU A 208 9.31 10.17 7.07
N ALA A 209 8.19 10.88 6.97
CA ALA A 209 7.63 11.66 8.09
C ALA A 209 6.77 10.83 9.05
N ALA A 210 6.36 9.64 8.66
CA ALA A 210 5.46 8.80 9.44
C ALA A 210 6.15 8.16 10.66
N PRO A 211 5.42 7.96 11.78
CA PRO A 211 5.92 7.18 12.91
C PRO A 211 6.34 5.77 12.47
N THR A 212 7.55 5.37 12.85
CA THR A 212 8.09 4.03 12.57
C THR A 212 7.80 3.05 13.72
N PRO A 213 7.72 1.76 13.42
CA PRO A 213 7.79 1.10 12.12
C PRO A 213 6.57 1.44 11.26
N SER A 214 6.80 1.78 9.99
CA SER A 214 5.74 2.20 9.06
C SER A 214 5.53 1.20 7.92
N LEU A 215 4.27 1.05 7.49
CA LEU A 215 3.87 0.24 6.36
C LEU A 215 3.13 1.13 5.36
N LEU A 216 3.55 1.12 4.10
CA LEU A 216 2.84 1.75 2.97
C LEU A 216 2.22 0.68 2.09
N LEU A 217 0.91 0.76 1.85
CA LEU A 217 0.23 -0.03 0.82
C LEU A 217 0.00 0.84 -0.41
N ALA A 218 0.51 0.38 -1.55
CA ALA A 218 0.44 1.12 -2.81
C ALA A 218 0.38 0.16 -4.01
N GLY A 219 -0.02 0.67 -5.15
CA GLY A 219 0.05 -0.08 -6.40
C GLY A 219 1.47 -0.50 -6.74
N ALA A 220 1.60 -1.63 -7.43
CA ALA A 220 2.89 -2.27 -7.71
C ALA A 220 3.93 -1.32 -8.34
N TRP A 221 3.52 -0.47 -9.27
CA TRP A 221 4.43 0.47 -9.92
C TRP A 221 5.00 1.54 -8.98
N HIS A 222 4.19 2.00 -8.02
CA HIS A 222 4.64 2.90 -6.96
C HIS A 222 5.58 2.21 -5.96
N ALA A 223 5.37 0.92 -5.73
CA ALA A 223 6.18 0.14 -4.79
C ALA A 223 7.56 -0.26 -5.33
N ARG A 224 7.76 -0.31 -6.65
CA ARG A 224 9.01 -0.78 -7.28
C ARG A 224 10.23 -0.01 -6.80
N LYS A 225 11.29 -0.77 -6.44
CA LYS A 225 12.58 -0.22 -5.96
C LYS A 225 13.33 0.55 -7.03
N ASP A 226 13.16 0.17 -8.28
CA ASP A 226 13.93 0.71 -9.41
C ASP A 226 13.32 1.98 -10.01
N VAL A 227 12.00 2.24 -9.82
CA VAL A 227 11.32 3.39 -10.45
C VAL A 227 10.34 4.15 -9.55
N GLY A 228 9.86 3.55 -8.44
CA GLY A 228 8.77 4.06 -7.62
C GLY A 228 9.23 4.80 -6.36
N VAL A 229 8.44 4.74 -5.30
CA VAL A 229 8.65 5.43 -4.02
C VAL A 229 10.07 5.24 -3.45
N PRO A 230 10.68 4.03 -3.49
CA PRO A 230 12.02 3.84 -2.92
C PRO A 230 13.10 4.71 -3.57
N VAL A 231 13.00 5.01 -4.87
CA VAL A 231 13.93 5.91 -5.56
C VAL A 231 13.84 7.32 -4.98
N HIS A 232 12.61 7.78 -4.71
CA HIS A 232 12.37 9.11 -4.14
C HIS A 232 12.76 9.20 -2.67
N VAL A 233 12.62 8.11 -1.90
CA VAL A 233 13.12 8.01 -0.52
C VAL A 233 14.63 8.27 -0.47
N LEU A 234 15.39 7.65 -1.38
CA LEU A 234 16.84 7.86 -1.49
C LEU A 234 17.18 9.29 -1.98
N ASP A 235 16.42 9.85 -2.91
CA ASP A 235 16.61 11.24 -3.38
C ASP A 235 16.26 12.29 -2.31
N LEU A 236 15.48 11.92 -1.30
CA LEU A 236 15.20 12.72 -0.11
C LEU A 236 16.30 12.62 0.96
N GLY A 237 17.36 11.83 0.70
CA GLY A 237 18.53 11.73 1.57
C GLY A 237 18.43 10.65 2.64
N ALA A 238 17.48 9.72 2.55
CA ALA A 238 17.46 8.57 3.43
C ALA A 238 18.72 7.69 3.17
N PRO A 239 19.33 7.11 4.22
CA PRO A 239 20.53 6.31 4.10
C PRO A 239 20.29 5.01 3.33
N GLU A 240 19.08 4.48 3.37
CA GLU A 240 18.68 3.23 2.72
C GLU A 240 17.26 3.31 2.17
N ALA A 241 16.99 2.47 1.17
CA ALA A 241 15.64 2.31 0.64
C ALA A 241 14.75 1.52 1.62
N PRO A 242 13.43 1.73 1.62
CA PRO A 242 12.50 0.87 2.35
C PRO A 242 12.54 -0.55 1.80
N THR A 243 12.23 -1.53 2.65
CA THR A 243 12.05 -2.92 2.23
C THR A 243 10.76 -3.05 1.42
N VAL A 244 10.82 -3.74 0.30
CA VAL A 244 9.68 -3.91 -0.60
C VAL A 244 9.25 -5.38 -0.68
N LEU A 245 7.99 -5.62 -0.36
CA LEU A 245 7.27 -6.84 -0.72
C LEU A 245 6.38 -6.53 -1.92
N MET A 246 6.54 -7.28 -3.00
CA MET A 246 5.63 -7.22 -4.14
C MET A 246 4.63 -8.37 -4.10
N LEU A 247 3.34 -8.05 -4.24
CA LEU A 247 2.30 -9.03 -4.52
C LEU A 247 2.14 -9.12 -6.03
N ALA A 248 2.24 -10.33 -6.58
CA ALA A 248 2.21 -10.54 -8.01
C ALA A 248 1.45 -11.83 -8.35
N GLU A 249 0.90 -11.92 -9.54
CA GLU A 249 0.30 -13.16 -10.01
C GLU A 249 1.36 -14.16 -10.46
N GLN A 250 1.07 -15.46 -10.30
CA GLN A 250 1.95 -16.53 -10.80
C GLN A 250 2.28 -16.33 -12.27
N GLY A 251 3.58 -16.47 -12.61
CA GLY A 251 4.09 -16.26 -13.97
C GLY A 251 4.47 -14.80 -14.28
N SER A 252 4.25 -13.86 -13.37
CA SER A 252 4.79 -12.50 -13.52
C SER A 252 6.31 -12.51 -13.33
N GLU A 253 7.02 -11.75 -14.16
CA GLU A 253 8.45 -11.57 -14.01
C GLU A 253 8.76 -10.59 -12.86
N MET A 254 9.51 -11.07 -11.86
CA MET A 254 9.91 -10.28 -10.71
C MET A 254 11.41 -10.45 -10.45
N THR A 255 12.09 -9.34 -10.23
CA THR A 255 13.55 -9.30 -10.03
C THR A 255 13.95 -8.58 -8.74
N ALA A 256 15.17 -8.83 -8.24
CA ALA A 256 15.72 -8.14 -7.09
C ALA A 256 15.86 -6.62 -7.26
N ALA A 257 15.87 -6.13 -8.51
CA ALA A 257 15.84 -4.71 -8.79
C ALA A 257 14.45 -4.10 -8.50
N MET A 258 13.37 -4.87 -8.66
CA MET A 258 11.99 -4.42 -8.46
C MET A 258 11.55 -4.49 -7.00
N ALA A 259 11.93 -5.56 -6.27
CA ALA A 259 11.52 -5.78 -4.88
C ALA A 259 12.55 -6.64 -4.12
N ASP A 260 12.44 -6.68 -2.78
CA ASP A 260 13.24 -7.59 -1.95
C ASP A 260 12.59 -8.96 -1.85
N TYR A 261 11.26 -8.96 -1.75
CA TYR A 261 10.44 -10.15 -1.65
C TYR A 261 9.29 -10.09 -2.66
N VAL A 262 8.84 -11.27 -3.09
CA VAL A 262 7.60 -11.42 -3.85
C VAL A 262 6.74 -12.51 -3.21
N TRP A 263 5.43 -12.25 -3.18
CA TRP A 263 4.41 -13.24 -2.86
C TRP A 263 3.54 -13.44 -4.10
N PHE A 264 3.68 -14.59 -4.73
CA PHE A 264 2.88 -14.96 -5.89
C PHE A 264 1.52 -15.51 -5.46
N THR A 265 0.47 -14.89 -5.95
CA THR A 265 -0.92 -15.37 -5.80
C THR A 265 -1.39 -16.09 -7.07
N ALA A 266 -2.59 -16.66 -7.03
CA ALA A 266 -3.20 -17.24 -8.21
C ALA A 266 -3.42 -16.18 -9.30
N VAL A 267 -3.43 -16.62 -10.56
CA VAL A 267 -3.78 -15.76 -11.70
C VAL A 267 -5.27 -15.48 -11.68
N THR A 268 -5.66 -14.22 -11.75
CA THR A 268 -7.06 -13.80 -11.85
C THR A 268 -7.52 -13.73 -13.31
N PRO A 269 -8.83 -13.86 -13.57
CA PRO A 269 -9.36 -13.65 -14.93
C PRO A 269 -9.03 -12.24 -15.42
N LYS A 270 -8.33 -12.13 -16.55
CA LYS A 270 -7.97 -10.84 -17.12
C LYS A 270 -9.20 -10.08 -17.61
N GLN A 271 -9.33 -8.83 -17.20
CA GLN A 271 -10.27 -7.89 -17.78
C GLN A 271 -9.61 -7.14 -18.93
N ASP A 272 -10.34 -6.93 -20.01
CA ASP A 272 -9.85 -6.09 -21.11
C ASP A 272 -10.12 -4.60 -20.82
N TYR A 273 -9.27 -4.03 -19.97
CA TYR A 273 -9.34 -2.60 -19.64
C TYR A 273 -9.13 -1.70 -20.87
N CYS A 274 -8.38 -2.18 -21.84
CA CYS A 274 -8.14 -1.41 -23.07
C CYS A 274 -9.39 -1.33 -23.93
N GLU A 275 -10.20 -2.38 -23.99
CA GLU A 275 -11.50 -2.32 -24.68
C GLU A 275 -12.45 -1.36 -23.95
N GLN A 276 -12.50 -1.42 -22.62
CA GLN A 276 -13.32 -0.51 -21.81
C GLN A 276 -12.90 0.95 -22.03
N MET A 277 -11.61 1.23 -21.98
CA MET A 277 -11.06 2.57 -22.17
C MET A 277 -11.34 3.11 -23.57
N ARG A 278 -11.16 2.29 -24.62
CA ARG A 278 -11.51 2.67 -25.99
C ARG A 278 -13.00 3.02 -26.15
N LYS A 279 -13.90 2.26 -25.53
CA LYS A 279 -15.34 2.55 -25.52
C LYS A 279 -15.65 3.87 -24.82
N GLN A 280 -14.97 4.15 -23.69
CA GLN A 280 -15.19 5.38 -22.90
C GLN A 280 -14.68 6.63 -23.63
N PHE A 281 -13.58 6.55 -24.32
CA PHE A 281 -12.99 7.69 -25.04
C PHE A 281 -13.45 7.82 -26.50
N GLY A 282 -14.34 6.94 -26.98
CA GLY A 282 -14.97 7.05 -28.29
C GLY A 282 -14.01 6.87 -29.49
N LYS A 283 -12.96 6.07 -29.32
CA LYS A 283 -11.96 5.79 -30.36
C LYS A 283 -11.92 4.33 -30.72
#